data_b0636273dfb9ede3e3c0e583a2e02876
#
_entry.id   b0636273dfb9ede3e3c0e583a2e02876
#
_cell.length_a   1.000
_cell.length_b   1.000
_cell.length_c   1.000
_cell.angle_alpha   90.00
_cell.angle_beta   90.00
_cell.angle_gamma   90.00
#
_symmetry.space_group_name_H-M   'P 1'
#
loop_
_entity.id
_entity.type
_entity.pdbx_description
1 polymer ?
#
loop_
_entity_poly.entity_id
_entity_poly.type
_entity_poly.pdbx_seq_one_letter_code
_entity_poly.pdbx_strand_id
1 'polypeptide(L)'
;GRGMASPDAQRWLANMGVDSLEVGEGVAWFERLLGADLTQATVARVRWERFKPIYEARGRRPFLEAMSAEAAAPTVAPAASPAPVLGRDALESAVRQQVAGVLGLDPKRPIPPGRGFADLGMDSLMAVELRERLQRVVGQPLSATLVFNYPNVQALTEYLVGLVGERTPRAEAPAAERIAHADEPIAIIGMACRFPGDADTPEAYWRLLRDGVDATTEVPADRWDVDALFDVDPEAPGKVYMRKGGFLRDVAGFEPQFFGISPREAESMDPQQRLLLEVGWEALERSGINPDTLRDTNTGVFVGITASDYSRVILNQDPSAVDAYFASGTSLNVAPGRLSFALGLHGPSMAVDTACSSSLVALHLACQSLRSGESTLALSGGVNLILTPEATLSICKAHMLSPEGRCKTFDASADGFARGEGCGVLVLKRLSEAVADGNEVLAVIRGTAVNHDGPSSGLTVPNGMAQQAVIRQALENG
;
A
#
# COMPACT_ATOMS: atom_id res chain seq x y z
N GLY A 1 -37.37 7.96 -22.97
CA GLY A 1 -35.98 8.03 -22.63
C GLY A 1 -35.29 6.69 -22.67
N ARG A 2 -34.33 6.52 -23.56
CA ARG A 2 -33.39 5.39 -23.46
C ARG A 2 -32.43 5.73 -22.31
N GLY A 3 -32.29 4.85 -21.31
CA GLY A 3 -31.39 5.03 -20.20
C GLY A 3 -29.93 5.26 -20.63
N MET A 4 -29.10 5.84 -19.77
CA MET A 4 -27.70 6.20 -20.09
C MET A 4 -26.77 5.00 -20.34
N ALA A 5 -27.20 3.76 -20.08
CA ALA A 5 -26.40 2.56 -20.32
C ALA A 5 -26.49 2.12 -21.78
N SER A 6 -25.33 1.89 -22.40
CA SER A 6 -25.24 1.29 -23.74
C SER A 6 -25.86 -0.11 -23.77
N PRO A 7 -26.26 -0.64 -24.96
CA PRO A 7 -26.76 -2.01 -25.08
C PRO A 7 -25.82 -3.08 -24.52
N ASP A 8 -24.50 -2.86 -24.61
CA ASP A 8 -23.49 -3.73 -24.06
C ASP A 8 -23.45 -3.66 -22.51
N ALA A 9 -23.53 -2.47 -21.96
CA ALA A 9 -23.61 -2.26 -20.51
C ALA A 9 -24.91 -2.87 -19.92
N GLN A 10 -26.03 -2.77 -20.64
CA GLN A 10 -27.30 -3.40 -20.23
C GLN A 10 -27.18 -4.93 -20.22
N ARG A 11 -26.58 -5.53 -21.26
CA ARG A 11 -26.31 -6.98 -21.30
C ARG A 11 -25.37 -7.41 -20.18
N TRP A 12 -24.34 -6.62 -19.91
CA TRP A 12 -23.41 -6.89 -18.81
C TRP A 12 -24.10 -6.85 -17.44
N LEU A 13 -24.91 -5.83 -17.16
CA LEU A 13 -25.69 -5.71 -15.94
C LEU A 13 -26.68 -6.87 -15.77
N ALA A 14 -27.37 -7.27 -16.83
CA ALA A 14 -28.30 -8.40 -16.81
C ALA A 14 -27.58 -9.73 -16.52
N ASN A 15 -26.34 -9.89 -17.00
CA ASN A 15 -25.49 -11.03 -16.70
C ASN A 15 -25.04 -11.04 -15.25
N MET A 16 -24.85 -9.87 -14.64
CA MET A 16 -24.58 -9.70 -13.21
C MET A 16 -25.80 -9.90 -12.32
N GLY A 17 -27.00 -10.06 -12.89
CA GLY A 17 -28.24 -10.20 -12.13
C GLY A 17 -28.92 -8.88 -11.80
N VAL A 18 -28.57 -7.78 -12.48
CA VAL A 18 -29.22 -6.46 -12.36
C VAL A 18 -29.99 -6.20 -13.64
N ASP A 19 -31.34 -6.21 -13.55
CA ASP A 19 -32.20 -6.01 -14.69
C ASP A 19 -32.57 -4.51 -14.86
N SER A 20 -32.86 -4.12 -16.10
CA SER A 20 -33.32 -2.76 -16.40
C SER A 20 -34.69 -2.49 -15.81
N LEU A 21 -34.89 -1.29 -15.26
CA LEU A 21 -36.19 -0.78 -14.87
C LEU A 21 -36.95 -0.27 -16.08
N GLU A 22 -38.22 -0.61 -16.20
CA GLU A 22 -39.13 0.00 -17.17
C GLU A 22 -39.37 1.46 -16.81
N VAL A 23 -39.50 2.34 -17.82
CA VAL A 23 -39.61 3.79 -17.61
C VAL A 23 -40.78 4.13 -16.66
N GLY A 24 -41.95 3.51 -16.86
CA GLY A 24 -43.12 3.73 -16.01
C GLY A 24 -42.90 3.32 -14.56
N GLU A 25 -42.21 2.22 -14.34
CA GLU A 25 -41.83 1.73 -13.01
C GLU A 25 -40.81 2.67 -12.33
N GLY A 26 -39.80 3.15 -13.10
CA GLY A 26 -38.83 4.12 -12.60
C GLY A 26 -39.49 5.44 -12.16
N VAL A 27 -40.48 5.93 -12.91
CA VAL A 27 -41.23 7.11 -12.54
C VAL A 27 -42.05 6.86 -11.27
N ALA A 28 -42.75 5.75 -11.16
CA ALA A 28 -43.55 5.43 -9.97
C ALA A 28 -42.67 5.31 -8.69
N TRP A 29 -41.47 4.75 -8.80
CA TRP A 29 -40.51 4.73 -7.69
C TRP A 29 -40.00 6.13 -7.35
N PHE A 30 -39.71 6.96 -8.34
CA PHE A 30 -39.29 8.34 -8.13
C PHE A 30 -40.37 9.16 -7.38
N GLU A 31 -41.64 9.02 -7.76
CA GLU A 31 -42.76 9.66 -7.07
C GLU A 31 -42.89 9.21 -5.60
N ARG A 32 -42.69 7.91 -5.34
CA ARG A 32 -42.69 7.35 -3.97
C ARG A 32 -41.52 7.91 -3.14
N LEU A 33 -40.33 8.03 -3.73
CA LEU A 33 -39.16 8.54 -3.04
C LEU A 33 -39.24 10.04 -2.74
N LEU A 34 -39.90 10.82 -3.60
CA LEU A 34 -40.15 12.24 -3.34
C LEU A 34 -41.06 12.45 -2.11
N GLY A 35 -41.96 11.52 -1.82
CA GLY A 35 -42.80 11.55 -0.63
C GLY A 35 -42.19 10.93 0.63
N ALA A 36 -41.00 10.32 0.53
CA ALA A 36 -40.30 9.68 1.64
C ALA A 36 -39.20 10.62 2.18
N ASP A 37 -39.12 10.73 3.50
CA ASP A 37 -38.09 11.54 4.17
C ASP A 37 -36.75 10.76 4.19
N LEU A 38 -36.16 10.54 2.99
CA LEU A 38 -34.93 9.80 2.78
C LEU A 38 -33.84 10.69 2.19
N THR A 39 -32.68 10.71 2.81
CA THR A 39 -31.52 11.49 2.34
C THR A 39 -30.92 10.90 1.05
N GLN A 40 -31.00 9.58 0.88
CA GLN A 40 -30.51 8.85 -0.29
C GLN A 40 -31.26 7.52 -0.45
N ALA A 41 -31.62 7.16 -1.68
CA ALA A 41 -32.19 5.86 -1.99
C ALA A 41 -31.68 5.34 -3.34
N THR A 42 -31.50 4.03 -3.42
CA THR A 42 -31.17 3.34 -4.67
C THR A 42 -32.30 2.40 -5.03
N VAL A 43 -32.81 2.51 -6.25
CA VAL A 43 -33.84 1.62 -6.80
C VAL A 43 -33.21 0.77 -7.89
N ALA A 44 -33.20 -0.53 -7.69
CA ALA A 44 -32.67 -1.48 -8.65
C ALA A 44 -33.49 -2.76 -8.65
N ARG A 45 -33.69 -3.40 -9.80
CA ARG A 45 -34.27 -4.73 -9.94
C ARG A 45 -33.13 -5.73 -9.91
N VAL A 46 -32.93 -6.44 -8.77
CA VAL A 46 -31.77 -7.32 -8.55
C VAL A 46 -32.24 -8.77 -8.37
N ARG A 47 -31.71 -9.67 -9.15
CA ARG A 47 -31.83 -11.12 -8.94
C ARG A 47 -30.76 -11.56 -7.97
N TRP A 48 -31.09 -11.57 -6.67
CA TRP A 48 -30.14 -11.79 -5.57
C TRP A 48 -29.43 -13.15 -5.65
N GLU A 49 -30.09 -14.18 -6.14
CA GLU A 49 -29.53 -15.51 -6.36
C GLU A 49 -28.30 -15.49 -7.30
N ARG A 50 -28.29 -14.55 -8.25
CA ARG A 50 -27.23 -14.39 -9.23
C ARG A 50 -26.24 -13.28 -8.83
N PHE A 51 -26.74 -12.17 -8.33
CA PHE A 51 -25.93 -10.99 -7.97
C PHE A 51 -25.06 -11.24 -6.75
N LYS A 52 -25.64 -11.80 -5.66
CA LYS A 52 -24.95 -11.96 -4.38
C LYS A 52 -23.68 -12.80 -4.48
N PRO A 53 -23.64 -13.99 -5.13
CA PRO A 53 -22.42 -14.76 -5.29
C PRO A 53 -21.34 -14.03 -6.09
N ILE A 54 -21.72 -13.27 -7.11
CA ILE A 54 -20.77 -12.50 -7.95
C ILE A 54 -20.21 -11.33 -7.16
N TYR A 55 -21.04 -10.62 -6.39
CA TYR A 55 -20.63 -9.43 -5.65
C TYR A 55 -19.82 -9.80 -4.40
N GLU A 56 -20.11 -10.92 -3.76
CA GLU A 56 -19.37 -11.45 -2.61
C GLU A 56 -18.14 -12.29 -3.01
N ALA A 57 -17.87 -12.47 -4.29
CA ALA A 57 -16.70 -13.20 -4.79
C ALA A 57 -15.35 -12.64 -4.28
N ARG A 58 -15.31 -11.35 -3.90
CA ARG A 58 -14.14 -10.67 -3.33
C ARG A 58 -14.16 -10.53 -1.80
N GLY A 59 -15.12 -11.16 -1.13
CA GLY A 59 -15.28 -11.15 0.33
C GLY A 59 -16.72 -10.94 0.77
N ARG A 60 -17.06 -11.51 1.93
CA ARG A 60 -18.38 -11.40 2.55
C ARG A 60 -18.76 -9.92 2.77
N ARG A 61 -20.01 -9.57 2.49
CA ARG A 61 -20.55 -8.21 2.63
C ARG A 61 -21.71 -8.21 3.64
N PRO A 62 -21.49 -7.78 4.89
CA PRO A 62 -22.50 -7.85 5.95
C PRO A 62 -23.83 -7.21 5.60
N PHE A 63 -23.84 -6.12 4.80
CA PHE A 63 -25.07 -5.46 4.38
C PHE A 63 -25.95 -6.32 3.44
N LEU A 64 -25.38 -7.34 2.78
CA LEU A 64 -26.12 -8.29 1.95
C LEU A 64 -26.67 -9.50 2.74
N GLU A 65 -26.28 -9.68 3.99
CA GLU A 65 -26.79 -10.77 4.84
C GLU A 65 -28.28 -10.60 5.15
N ALA A 66 -28.74 -9.35 5.32
CA ALA A 66 -30.15 -9.04 5.51
C ALA A 66 -31.01 -9.17 4.23
N MET A 67 -30.37 -9.34 3.07
CA MET A 67 -30.97 -9.45 1.75
C MET A 67 -31.03 -10.90 1.26
N SER A 68 -31.31 -11.87 2.12
CA SER A 68 -31.55 -13.24 1.72
C SER A 68 -32.91 -13.37 1.09
N ALA A 69 -32.98 -13.78 -0.18
CA ALA A 69 -34.17 -14.34 -0.75
C ALA A 69 -34.61 -15.57 0.10
N GLU A 70 -35.89 -15.79 0.30
CA GLU A 70 -36.42 -17.02 0.88
C GLU A 70 -35.71 -18.19 0.19
N ALA A 71 -34.81 -18.83 0.92
CA ALA A 71 -34.09 -19.99 0.41
C ALA A 71 -35.08 -21.14 0.30
N ALA A 72 -35.39 -21.52 -0.93
CA ALA A 72 -35.86 -22.89 -1.18
C ALA A 72 -34.82 -23.85 -0.55
N ALA A 73 -35.26 -24.71 0.33
CA ALA A 73 -34.43 -25.65 1.06
C ALA A 73 -33.44 -26.36 0.10
N PRO A 74 -32.16 -26.46 0.48
CA PRO A 74 -31.20 -27.14 -0.38
C PRO A 74 -31.61 -28.61 -0.50
N THR A 75 -32.00 -29.00 -1.68
CA THR A 75 -32.02 -30.41 -2.06
C THR A 75 -30.60 -30.93 -1.95
N VAL A 76 -30.33 -31.73 -0.95
CA VAL A 76 -29.08 -32.46 -0.79
C VAL A 76 -28.88 -33.31 -2.03
N ALA A 77 -28.03 -32.87 -2.93
CA ALA A 77 -27.54 -33.72 -4.00
C ALA A 77 -26.73 -34.86 -3.37
N PRO A 78 -26.88 -36.10 -3.82
CA PRO A 78 -26.15 -37.22 -3.26
C PRO A 78 -24.64 -36.97 -3.40
N ALA A 79 -23.91 -37.33 -2.34
CA ALA A 79 -22.46 -37.24 -2.25
C ALA A 79 -21.83 -37.83 -3.52
N ALA A 80 -21.16 -36.99 -4.29
CA ALA A 80 -20.37 -37.41 -5.44
C ALA A 80 -19.27 -38.36 -4.95
N SER A 81 -19.15 -39.51 -5.59
CA SER A 81 -18.05 -40.44 -5.41
C SER A 81 -16.70 -39.70 -5.53
N PRO A 82 -15.67 -40.10 -4.79
CA PRO A 82 -14.38 -39.42 -4.86
C PRO A 82 -13.85 -39.43 -6.30
N ALA A 83 -13.57 -38.26 -6.82
CA ALA A 83 -12.97 -38.12 -8.14
C ALA A 83 -11.58 -38.81 -8.15
N PRO A 84 -11.18 -39.44 -9.27
CA PRO A 84 -9.90 -40.12 -9.38
C PRO A 84 -8.77 -39.09 -9.10
N VAL A 85 -7.80 -39.50 -8.31
CA VAL A 85 -6.57 -38.71 -8.06
C VAL A 85 -5.85 -38.54 -9.39
N LEU A 86 -5.98 -37.38 -10.00
CA LEU A 86 -5.32 -37.05 -11.26
C LEU A 86 -3.85 -36.74 -10.97
N GLY A 87 -2.93 -37.45 -11.61
CA GLY A 87 -1.52 -37.13 -11.56
C GLY A 87 -1.22 -35.75 -12.18
N ARG A 88 -0.04 -35.18 -11.89
CA ARG A 88 0.39 -33.84 -12.34
C ARG A 88 0.16 -33.60 -13.84
N ASP A 89 0.59 -34.54 -14.69
CA ASP A 89 0.50 -34.41 -16.15
C ASP A 89 -0.95 -34.40 -16.64
N ALA A 90 -1.80 -35.18 -15.97
CA ALA A 90 -3.24 -35.22 -16.28
C ALA A 90 -3.94 -33.92 -15.86
N LEU A 91 -3.57 -33.34 -14.70
CA LEU A 91 -4.04 -32.03 -14.25
C LEU A 91 -3.57 -30.90 -15.17
N GLU A 92 -2.31 -30.89 -15.57
CA GLU A 92 -1.79 -29.89 -16.52
C GLU A 92 -2.50 -29.96 -17.86
N SER A 93 -2.74 -31.16 -18.39
CA SER A 93 -3.48 -31.37 -19.62
C SER A 93 -4.92 -30.86 -19.48
N ALA A 94 -5.58 -31.16 -18.36
CA ALA A 94 -6.94 -30.68 -18.09
C ALA A 94 -7.00 -29.17 -17.98
N VAL A 95 -6.05 -28.52 -17.26
CA VAL A 95 -5.97 -27.06 -17.17
C VAL A 95 -5.81 -26.43 -18.55
N ARG A 96 -4.89 -26.91 -19.37
CA ARG A 96 -4.69 -26.42 -20.75
C ARG A 96 -5.94 -26.54 -21.58
N GLN A 97 -6.63 -27.66 -21.51
CA GLN A 97 -7.87 -27.91 -22.26
C GLN A 97 -8.98 -26.95 -21.83
N GLN A 98 -9.14 -26.72 -20.53
CA GLN A 98 -10.16 -25.78 -20.02
C GLN A 98 -9.84 -24.34 -20.39
N VAL A 99 -8.56 -23.93 -20.29
CA VAL A 99 -8.11 -22.61 -20.72
C VAL A 99 -8.34 -22.37 -22.23
N ALA A 100 -7.96 -23.35 -23.07
CA ALA A 100 -8.22 -23.28 -24.50
C ALA A 100 -9.72 -23.18 -24.82
N GLY A 101 -10.54 -23.96 -24.11
CA GLY A 101 -12.00 -23.95 -24.30
C GLY A 101 -12.68 -22.65 -23.88
N VAL A 102 -12.19 -21.97 -22.85
CA VAL A 102 -12.71 -20.67 -22.40
C VAL A 102 -12.27 -19.53 -23.32
N LEU A 103 -11.02 -19.57 -23.80
CA LEU A 103 -10.47 -18.58 -24.71
C LEU A 103 -10.87 -18.79 -26.16
N GLY A 104 -11.61 -19.87 -26.51
CA GLY A 104 -11.97 -20.21 -27.89
C GLY A 104 -10.76 -20.53 -28.76
N LEU A 105 -9.65 -21.00 -28.17
CA LEU A 105 -8.43 -21.35 -28.89
C LEU A 105 -8.53 -22.80 -29.42
N ASP A 106 -7.83 -23.08 -30.53
CA ASP A 106 -7.68 -24.46 -31.03
C ASP A 106 -6.95 -25.29 -29.94
N PRO A 107 -7.58 -26.40 -29.45
CA PRO A 107 -6.98 -27.27 -28.44
C PRO A 107 -5.63 -27.86 -28.83
N LYS A 108 -5.32 -27.91 -30.12
CA LYS A 108 -4.04 -28.39 -30.65
C LYS A 108 -2.93 -27.34 -30.63
N ARG A 109 -3.27 -26.05 -30.40
CA ARG A 109 -2.29 -24.98 -30.34
C ARG A 109 -1.64 -24.98 -28.94
N PRO A 110 -0.31 -25.10 -28.82
CA PRO A 110 0.35 -25.11 -27.54
C PRO A 110 0.23 -23.75 -26.84
N ILE A 111 -0.29 -23.77 -25.60
CA ILE A 111 -0.28 -22.60 -24.71
C ILE A 111 1.02 -22.64 -23.92
N PRO A 112 1.91 -21.63 -24.03
CA PRO A 112 3.13 -21.58 -23.23
C PRO A 112 2.79 -21.60 -21.72
N PRO A 113 3.37 -22.48 -20.89
CA PRO A 113 2.93 -22.71 -19.51
C PRO A 113 3.06 -21.47 -18.61
N GLY A 114 4.06 -20.61 -18.84
CA GLY A 114 4.29 -19.38 -18.05
C GLY A 114 3.61 -18.14 -18.61
N ARG A 115 2.87 -18.20 -19.73
CA ARG A 115 2.22 -17.03 -20.31
C ARG A 115 0.96 -16.67 -19.52
N GLY A 116 0.82 -15.39 -19.14
CA GLY A 116 -0.31 -14.89 -18.36
C GLY A 116 -1.65 -15.03 -19.09
N PHE A 117 -2.71 -15.38 -18.36
CA PHE A 117 -4.06 -15.51 -18.92
C PHE A 117 -4.59 -14.18 -19.47
N ALA A 118 -4.24 -13.06 -18.82
CA ALA A 118 -4.56 -11.71 -19.32
C ALA A 118 -3.90 -11.42 -20.68
N ASP A 119 -2.64 -11.86 -20.88
CA ASP A 119 -1.90 -11.72 -22.14
C ASP A 119 -2.46 -12.59 -23.27
N LEU A 120 -3.27 -13.60 -22.89
CA LEU A 120 -4.01 -14.46 -23.80
C LEU A 120 -5.41 -13.93 -24.13
N GLY A 121 -5.80 -12.78 -23.53
CA GLY A 121 -7.10 -12.15 -23.75
C GLY A 121 -8.21 -12.62 -22.80
N MET A 122 -7.87 -13.26 -21.67
CA MET A 122 -8.85 -13.69 -20.67
C MET A 122 -9.38 -12.49 -19.87
N ASP A 123 -10.69 -12.27 -19.95
CA ASP A 123 -11.39 -11.29 -19.12
C ASP A 123 -11.91 -11.90 -17.79
N SER A 124 -12.52 -11.04 -16.94
CA SER A 124 -13.01 -11.47 -15.63
C SER A 124 -14.15 -12.47 -15.69
N LEU A 125 -14.97 -12.46 -16.76
CA LEU A 125 -16.07 -13.42 -16.96
C LEU A 125 -15.52 -14.78 -17.35
N MET A 126 -14.55 -14.80 -18.25
CA MET A 126 -13.82 -15.99 -18.67
C MET A 126 -13.09 -16.63 -17.49
N ALA A 127 -12.52 -15.81 -16.58
CA ALA A 127 -11.89 -16.31 -15.36
C ALA A 127 -12.87 -17.04 -14.44
N VAL A 128 -14.10 -16.54 -14.28
CA VAL A 128 -15.16 -17.22 -13.50
C VAL A 128 -15.56 -18.53 -14.19
N GLU A 129 -15.72 -18.54 -15.51
CA GLU A 129 -16.06 -19.73 -16.27
C GLU A 129 -14.95 -20.79 -16.17
N LEU A 130 -13.69 -20.39 -16.27
CA LEU A 130 -12.55 -21.30 -16.09
C LEU A 130 -12.56 -21.94 -14.71
N ARG A 131 -12.78 -21.16 -13.64
CA ARG A 131 -12.92 -21.68 -12.29
C ARG A 131 -14.00 -22.73 -12.18
N GLU A 132 -15.21 -22.47 -12.71
CA GLU A 132 -16.34 -23.42 -12.65
C GLU A 132 -16.07 -24.72 -13.40
N ARG A 133 -15.37 -24.62 -14.53
CA ARG A 133 -14.95 -25.81 -15.30
C ARG A 133 -13.92 -26.63 -14.52
N LEU A 134 -12.93 -25.96 -13.90
CA LEU A 134 -11.91 -26.60 -13.08
C LEU A 134 -12.47 -27.21 -11.79
N GLN A 135 -13.47 -26.58 -11.14
CA GLN A 135 -14.19 -27.18 -10.01
C GLN A 135 -14.79 -28.55 -10.34
N ARG A 136 -15.33 -28.70 -11.56
CA ARG A 136 -15.85 -29.97 -12.03
C ARG A 136 -14.78 -31.02 -12.29
N VAL A 137 -13.57 -30.56 -12.70
CA VAL A 137 -12.42 -31.45 -12.93
C VAL A 137 -11.85 -31.99 -11.61
N VAL A 138 -11.70 -31.11 -10.60
CA VAL A 138 -11.08 -31.50 -9.31
C VAL A 138 -12.10 -31.98 -8.27
N GLY A 139 -13.38 -31.80 -8.52
CA GLY A 139 -14.46 -32.31 -7.64
C GLY A 139 -14.60 -31.57 -6.32
N GLN A 140 -14.02 -30.38 -6.16
CA GLN A 140 -14.10 -29.57 -4.93
C GLN A 140 -14.20 -28.07 -5.25
N PRO A 141 -14.72 -27.25 -4.31
CA PRO A 141 -14.86 -25.83 -4.52
C PRO A 141 -13.51 -25.13 -4.64
N LEU A 142 -13.40 -24.23 -5.64
CA LEU A 142 -12.20 -23.42 -5.88
C LEU A 142 -12.47 -21.95 -5.58
N SER A 143 -11.46 -21.23 -5.10
CA SER A 143 -11.57 -19.80 -4.78
C SER A 143 -12.07 -18.99 -5.96
N ALA A 144 -12.90 -17.97 -5.70
CA ALA A 144 -13.36 -17.02 -6.72
C ALA A 144 -12.21 -16.22 -7.37
N THR A 145 -11.10 -16.08 -6.66
CA THR A 145 -9.89 -15.37 -7.13
C THR A 145 -8.84 -16.28 -7.76
N LEU A 146 -9.16 -17.57 -7.98
CA LEU A 146 -8.23 -18.60 -8.45
C LEU A 146 -7.37 -18.16 -9.63
N VAL A 147 -7.98 -17.63 -10.68
CA VAL A 147 -7.31 -17.28 -11.93
C VAL A 147 -6.43 -16.03 -11.78
N PHE A 148 -6.77 -15.17 -10.83
CA PHE A 148 -5.97 -13.98 -10.50
C PHE A 148 -4.76 -14.34 -9.63
N ASN A 149 -4.92 -15.29 -8.71
CA ASN A 149 -3.85 -15.73 -7.82
C ASN A 149 -2.85 -16.66 -8.54
N TYR A 150 -3.32 -17.40 -9.55
CA TYR A 150 -2.51 -18.33 -10.35
C TYR A 150 -2.66 -17.98 -11.84
N PRO A 151 -1.97 -16.92 -12.31
CA PRO A 151 -2.30 -16.23 -13.56
C PRO A 151 -1.84 -16.93 -14.84
N ASN A 152 -1.29 -18.15 -14.77
CA ASN A 152 -0.84 -18.92 -15.91
C ASN A 152 -1.05 -20.43 -15.68
N VAL A 153 -0.88 -21.22 -16.75
CA VAL A 153 -1.12 -22.67 -16.71
C VAL A 153 -0.24 -23.37 -15.69
N GLN A 154 1.03 -22.99 -15.60
CA GLN A 154 2.01 -23.60 -14.69
C GLN A 154 1.60 -23.37 -13.23
N ALA A 155 1.43 -22.13 -12.81
CA ALA A 155 1.06 -21.76 -11.44
C ALA A 155 -0.28 -22.39 -11.03
N LEU A 156 -1.25 -22.39 -11.95
CA LEU A 156 -2.56 -22.97 -11.71
C LEU A 156 -2.51 -24.50 -11.56
N THR A 157 -1.68 -25.16 -12.36
CA THR A 157 -1.45 -26.61 -12.24
C THR A 157 -0.78 -26.95 -10.92
N GLU A 158 0.27 -26.22 -10.53
CA GLU A 158 0.99 -26.43 -9.25
C GLU A 158 0.05 -26.29 -8.04
N TYR A 159 -0.80 -25.29 -8.05
CA TYR A 159 -1.82 -25.11 -7.02
C TYR A 159 -2.78 -26.31 -6.96
N LEU A 160 -3.32 -26.74 -8.11
CA LEU A 160 -4.27 -27.86 -8.16
C LEU A 160 -3.62 -29.19 -7.75
N VAL A 161 -2.36 -29.41 -8.08
CA VAL A 161 -1.58 -30.58 -7.61
C VAL A 161 -1.46 -30.57 -6.09
N GLY A 162 -1.12 -29.42 -5.49
CA GLY A 162 -1.10 -29.25 -4.04
C GLY A 162 -2.46 -29.42 -3.36
N LEU A 163 -3.56 -29.10 -4.07
CA LEU A 163 -4.91 -29.22 -3.57
C LEU A 163 -5.43 -30.67 -3.58
N VAL A 164 -5.06 -31.47 -4.59
CA VAL A 164 -5.51 -32.86 -4.79
C VAL A 164 -4.54 -33.86 -4.15
N GLY A 165 -3.26 -33.48 -3.96
CA GLY A 165 -2.29 -34.27 -3.21
C GLY A 165 -2.55 -34.21 -1.69
N GLU A 166 -2.17 -35.24 -0.96
CA GLU A 166 -2.40 -35.35 0.49
C GLU A 166 -2.03 -34.07 1.24
N ARG A 167 -3.01 -33.47 1.89
CA ARG A 167 -2.81 -32.38 2.84
C ARG A 167 -1.97 -32.88 4.00
N THR A 168 -0.70 -32.55 4.02
CA THR A 168 -0.03 -32.29 5.30
C THR A 168 -0.66 -31.00 5.85
N PRO A 169 -1.27 -31.03 7.04
CA PRO A 169 -1.82 -29.82 7.62
C PRO A 169 -0.66 -28.85 7.85
N ARG A 170 -0.60 -27.75 7.09
CA ARG A 170 0.18 -26.59 7.50
C ARG A 170 -0.48 -26.13 8.79
N ALA A 171 0.21 -26.31 9.91
CA ALA A 171 -0.25 -25.91 11.22
C ALA A 171 -0.62 -24.41 11.14
N GLU A 172 -1.91 -24.09 11.22
CA GLU A 172 -2.35 -22.78 11.66
C GLU A 172 -1.76 -22.59 13.05
N ALA A 173 -0.92 -21.59 13.23
CA ALA A 173 -0.44 -21.24 14.56
C ALA A 173 -1.67 -21.04 15.48
N PRO A 174 -1.72 -21.67 16.64
CA PRO A 174 -2.88 -21.63 17.50
C PRO A 174 -3.17 -20.19 17.92
N ALA A 175 -4.44 -19.82 17.94
CA ALA A 175 -4.92 -18.51 18.37
C ALA A 175 -4.40 -18.09 19.78
N ALA A 176 -3.93 -19.05 20.58
CA ALA A 176 -3.32 -18.81 21.90
C ALA A 176 -1.94 -18.12 21.84
N GLU A 177 -1.17 -18.26 20.74
CA GLU A 177 0.13 -17.58 20.61
C GLU A 177 0.00 -16.09 20.30
N ARG A 178 -1.13 -15.64 19.72
CA ARG A 178 -1.37 -14.22 19.41
C ARG A 178 -1.47 -13.30 20.64
N ILE A 179 -1.80 -13.84 21.81
CA ILE A 179 -1.94 -13.07 23.07
C ILE A 179 -0.60 -12.98 23.83
N ALA A 180 0.35 -13.88 23.56
CA ALA A 180 1.59 -13.99 24.32
C ALA A 180 2.62 -12.87 24.07
N HIS A 181 2.44 -12.03 23.04
CA HIS A 181 3.44 -11.05 22.61
C HIS A 181 2.99 -9.58 22.78
N ALA A 182 1.89 -9.31 23.46
CA ALA A 182 1.31 -7.96 23.57
C ALA A 182 2.30 -6.90 24.11
N ASP A 183 3.19 -7.31 25.02
CA ASP A 183 4.20 -6.43 25.66
C ASP A 183 5.63 -6.76 25.22
N GLU A 184 5.81 -7.58 24.17
CA GLU A 184 7.14 -7.98 23.74
C GLU A 184 7.92 -6.80 23.15
N PRO A 185 9.18 -6.59 23.59
CA PRO A 185 10.05 -5.59 23.00
C PRO A 185 10.35 -5.88 21.51
N ILE A 186 10.50 -4.83 20.72
CA ILE A 186 10.78 -4.93 19.31
C ILE A 186 12.25 -4.56 19.04
N ALA A 187 12.98 -5.46 18.41
CA ALA A 187 14.37 -5.24 18.01
C ALA A 187 14.44 -4.46 16.69
N ILE A 188 15.32 -3.47 16.63
CA ILE A 188 15.82 -2.87 15.40
C ILE A 188 17.04 -3.71 14.99
N ILE A 189 16.97 -4.40 13.86
CA ILE A 189 18.00 -5.31 13.38
C ILE A 189 18.74 -4.80 12.13
N GLY A 190 18.25 -3.70 11.54
CA GLY A 190 18.87 -3.04 10.42
C GLY A 190 18.34 -1.63 10.23
N MET A 191 19.13 -0.77 9.62
CA MET A 191 18.75 0.59 9.26
C MET A 191 19.55 1.09 8.07
N ALA A 192 18.91 1.93 7.23
CA ALA A 192 19.55 2.67 6.17
C ALA A 192 18.92 4.06 6.03
N CYS A 193 19.66 4.99 5.45
CA CYS A 193 19.18 6.37 5.32
C CYS A 193 19.81 7.09 4.13
N ARG A 194 19.14 8.19 3.75
CA ARG A 194 19.64 9.29 2.92
C ARG A 194 19.22 10.57 3.60
N PHE A 195 20.20 11.35 4.12
CA PHE A 195 19.96 12.62 4.80
C PHE A 195 20.87 13.71 4.27
N PRO A 196 20.53 15.00 4.46
CA PRO A 196 21.38 16.12 4.06
C PRO A 196 22.79 16.04 4.62
N GLY A 197 23.75 16.65 3.90
CA GLY A 197 25.15 16.65 4.31
C GLY A 197 25.91 15.39 3.93
N ASP A 198 25.51 14.73 2.83
CA ASP A 198 26.08 13.47 2.33
C ASP A 198 26.01 12.34 3.37
N ALA A 199 25.00 12.37 4.22
CA ALA A 199 24.76 11.34 5.23
C ALA A 199 23.96 10.19 4.60
N ASP A 200 24.59 9.46 3.67
CA ASP A 200 23.98 8.37 2.90
C ASP A 200 24.03 7.01 3.62
N THR A 201 24.62 6.98 4.79
CA THR A 201 24.65 5.79 5.66
C THR A 201 24.43 6.18 7.12
N PRO A 202 23.96 5.25 7.99
CA PRO A 202 23.86 5.52 9.43
C PRO A 202 25.17 5.97 10.07
N GLU A 203 26.31 5.44 9.63
CA GLU A 203 27.65 5.83 10.13
C GLU A 203 28.05 7.25 9.69
N ALA A 204 27.68 7.65 8.47
CA ALA A 204 27.90 9.02 7.98
C ALA A 204 27.01 10.00 8.75
N TYR A 205 25.75 9.64 8.98
CA TYR A 205 24.80 10.42 9.75
C TYR A 205 25.27 10.58 11.22
N TRP A 206 25.78 9.50 11.84
CA TRP A 206 26.37 9.58 13.17
C TRP A 206 27.57 10.53 13.25
N ARG A 207 28.48 10.47 12.26
CA ARG A 207 29.63 11.40 12.21
C ARG A 207 29.16 12.85 12.10
N LEU A 208 28.17 13.13 11.24
CA LEU A 208 27.58 14.45 11.08
C LEU A 208 27.03 14.99 12.42
N LEU A 209 26.27 14.16 13.14
CA LEU A 209 25.70 14.51 14.46
C LEU A 209 26.78 14.72 15.51
N ARG A 210 27.74 13.79 15.61
CA ARG A 210 28.83 13.85 16.58
C ARG A 210 29.71 15.09 16.40
N ASP A 211 29.99 15.45 15.13
CA ASP A 211 30.88 16.54 14.79
C ASP A 211 30.13 17.90 14.73
N GLY A 212 28.82 17.91 14.98
CA GLY A 212 27.98 19.11 15.02
C GLY A 212 27.88 19.84 13.68
N VAL A 213 27.91 19.10 12.57
CA VAL A 213 27.90 19.69 11.22
C VAL A 213 26.50 20.24 10.91
N ASP A 214 26.46 21.51 10.50
CA ASP A 214 25.26 22.11 9.92
C ASP A 214 25.14 21.71 8.45
N ALA A 215 24.18 20.85 8.16
CA ALA A 215 23.90 20.31 6.83
C ALA A 215 22.86 21.14 6.03
N THR A 216 22.47 22.31 6.54
CA THR A 216 21.56 23.20 5.78
C THR A 216 22.30 23.87 4.64
N THR A 217 21.65 23.91 3.48
CA THR A 217 22.16 24.55 2.27
C THR A 217 21.15 25.54 1.71
N GLU A 218 21.54 26.39 0.78
CA GLU A 218 20.54 27.10 -0.03
C GLU A 218 19.70 26.10 -0.84
N VAL A 219 18.48 26.53 -1.19
CA VAL A 219 17.61 25.76 -2.07
C VAL A 219 18.36 25.43 -3.36
N PRO A 220 18.49 24.16 -3.74
CA PRO A 220 19.18 23.78 -4.97
C PRO A 220 18.47 24.32 -6.21
N ALA A 221 19.25 24.72 -7.23
CA ALA A 221 18.72 25.31 -8.46
C ALA A 221 17.80 24.35 -9.26
N ASP A 222 17.92 23.04 -9.03
CA ASP A 222 17.06 22.01 -9.64
C ASP A 222 15.71 21.84 -8.92
N ARG A 223 15.46 22.54 -7.81
CA ARG A 223 14.19 22.60 -7.10
C ARG A 223 13.32 23.74 -7.61
N TRP A 224 13.76 24.97 -7.36
CA TRP A 224 13.14 26.20 -7.87
C TRP A 224 14.12 27.38 -7.79
N ASP A 225 13.84 28.42 -8.56
CA ASP A 225 14.58 29.69 -8.50
C ASP A 225 14.25 30.44 -7.19
N VAL A 226 15.14 30.30 -6.20
CA VAL A 226 14.97 30.95 -4.90
C VAL A 226 15.09 32.46 -4.98
N ASP A 227 15.91 33.00 -5.89
CA ASP A 227 16.10 34.45 -6.06
C ASP A 227 14.82 35.12 -6.58
N ALA A 228 14.10 34.43 -7.48
CA ALA A 228 12.81 34.92 -7.98
C ALA A 228 11.71 34.89 -6.90
N LEU A 229 11.80 34.03 -5.90
CA LEU A 229 10.78 33.86 -4.87
C LEU A 229 11.12 34.51 -3.52
N PHE A 230 12.37 34.88 -3.27
CA PHE A 230 12.81 35.41 -1.99
C PHE A 230 12.42 36.90 -1.82
N ASP A 231 11.95 37.24 -0.61
CA ASP A 231 11.81 38.63 -0.14
C ASP A 231 12.08 38.64 1.38
N VAL A 232 12.73 39.73 1.85
CA VAL A 232 12.99 39.93 3.29
C VAL A 232 11.72 40.28 4.07
N ASP A 233 10.70 40.82 3.39
CA ASP A 233 9.40 41.09 3.96
C ASP A 233 8.57 39.79 4.03
N PRO A 234 8.29 39.24 5.23
CA PRO A 234 7.49 38.01 5.37
C PRO A 234 6.08 38.16 4.85
N GLU A 235 5.54 39.38 4.74
CA GLU A 235 4.20 39.64 4.24
C GLU A 235 4.16 39.77 2.70
N ALA A 236 5.29 39.86 2.02
CA ALA A 236 5.35 40.03 0.56
C ALA A 236 4.56 38.90 -0.16
N PRO A 237 3.53 39.20 -0.97
CA PRO A 237 2.68 38.21 -1.60
C PRO A 237 3.45 37.29 -2.54
N GLY A 238 3.24 35.96 -2.41
CA GLY A 238 3.89 34.97 -3.28
C GLY A 238 5.40 34.81 -3.07
N LYS A 239 5.93 35.30 -1.95
CA LYS A 239 7.36 35.26 -1.60
C LYS A 239 7.63 34.40 -0.37
N VAL A 240 8.85 33.87 -0.29
CA VAL A 240 9.41 33.19 0.88
C VAL A 240 10.44 34.09 1.53
N TYR A 241 10.56 34.08 2.86
CA TYR A 241 11.55 34.88 3.59
C TYR A 241 12.76 34.05 4.06
N MET A 242 12.82 32.76 3.62
CA MET A 242 13.95 31.89 3.89
C MET A 242 14.56 31.36 2.60
N ARG A 243 15.86 31.09 2.62
CA ARG A 243 16.61 30.58 1.47
C ARG A 243 17.24 29.22 1.70
N LYS A 244 17.22 28.71 2.95
CA LYS A 244 17.98 27.54 3.36
C LYS A 244 17.07 26.45 3.92
N GLY A 245 17.52 25.20 3.79
CA GLY A 245 16.92 24.01 4.36
C GLY A 245 17.87 22.82 4.27
N GLY A 246 17.45 21.68 4.75
CA GLY A 246 18.18 20.43 4.58
C GLY A 246 17.80 19.77 3.26
N PHE A 247 18.65 19.81 2.24
CA PHE A 247 18.38 19.25 0.93
C PHE A 247 19.30 18.06 0.63
N LEU A 248 18.74 17.03 -0.03
CA LEU A 248 19.53 15.95 -0.62
C LEU A 248 20.19 16.46 -1.91
N ARG A 249 21.43 16.01 -2.14
CA ARG A 249 22.20 16.43 -3.32
C ARG A 249 21.65 15.84 -4.61
N ASP A 250 21.33 14.55 -4.60
CA ASP A 250 20.77 13.83 -5.74
C ASP A 250 19.47 13.15 -5.35
N VAL A 251 18.38 13.55 -6.01
CA VAL A 251 17.06 12.93 -5.84
C VAL A 251 16.54 12.33 -7.16
N ALA A 252 17.24 12.58 -8.26
CA ALA A 252 16.86 12.09 -9.58
C ALA A 252 17.44 10.71 -9.87
N GLY A 253 18.62 10.40 -9.32
CA GLY A 253 19.32 9.13 -9.53
C GLY A 253 18.50 7.94 -9.06
N PHE A 254 18.43 6.89 -9.90
CA PHE A 254 17.73 5.66 -9.60
C PHE A 254 18.13 4.58 -10.61
N GLU A 255 18.33 3.35 -10.17
CA GLU A 255 18.57 2.20 -11.06
C GLU A 255 17.27 1.36 -11.23
N PRO A 256 16.41 1.71 -12.19
CA PRO A 256 15.12 1.07 -12.32
C PRO A 256 15.20 -0.41 -12.71
N GLN A 257 16.22 -0.79 -13.50
CA GLN A 257 16.36 -2.16 -13.98
C GLN A 257 16.65 -3.15 -12.84
N PHE A 258 17.33 -2.69 -11.79
CA PHE A 258 17.58 -3.49 -10.59
C PHE A 258 16.27 -3.94 -9.92
N PHE A 259 15.24 -3.09 -9.94
CA PHE A 259 13.92 -3.38 -9.39
C PHE A 259 12.91 -3.90 -10.43
N GLY A 260 13.36 -4.22 -11.66
CA GLY A 260 12.49 -4.69 -12.72
C GLY A 260 11.52 -3.63 -13.26
N ILE A 261 11.84 -2.35 -13.06
CA ILE A 261 11.02 -1.20 -13.48
C ILE A 261 11.51 -0.69 -14.83
N SER A 262 10.59 -0.42 -15.76
CA SER A 262 10.97 0.15 -17.05
C SER A 262 11.41 1.61 -16.91
N PRO A 263 12.33 2.10 -17.77
CA PRO A 263 12.74 3.51 -17.73
C PRO A 263 11.55 4.49 -17.84
N ARG A 264 10.58 4.19 -18.69
CA ARG A 264 9.37 4.99 -18.86
C ARG A 264 8.52 5.06 -17.57
N GLU A 265 8.36 3.95 -16.87
CA GLU A 265 7.66 3.93 -15.59
C GLU A 265 8.45 4.74 -14.54
N ALA A 266 9.77 4.57 -14.51
CA ALA A 266 10.65 5.27 -13.58
C ALA A 266 10.57 6.80 -13.74
N GLU A 267 10.43 7.32 -14.96
CA GLU A 267 10.26 8.75 -15.24
C GLU A 267 8.97 9.31 -14.60
N SER A 268 7.91 8.52 -14.53
CA SER A 268 6.63 8.92 -13.91
C SER A 268 6.59 8.69 -12.40
N MET A 269 7.60 8.00 -11.82
CA MET A 269 7.66 7.73 -10.37
C MET A 269 8.18 8.93 -9.59
N ASP A 270 7.46 9.27 -8.52
CA ASP A 270 7.94 10.21 -7.50
C ASP A 270 9.31 9.74 -6.97
N PRO A 271 10.33 10.62 -6.94
CA PRO A 271 11.63 10.30 -6.37
C PRO A 271 11.57 9.73 -4.93
N GLN A 272 10.54 10.06 -4.16
CA GLN A 272 10.31 9.46 -2.84
C GLN A 272 10.10 7.95 -2.92
N GLN A 273 9.38 7.46 -3.95
CA GLN A 273 9.20 6.02 -4.16
C GLN A 273 10.52 5.35 -4.57
N ARG A 274 11.36 6.03 -5.35
CA ARG A 274 12.68 5.54 -5.78
C ARG A 274 13.61 5.41 -4.57
N LEU A 275 13.72 6.45 -3.74
CA LEU A 275 14.51 6.44 -2.51
C LEU A 275 14.06 5.32 -1.54
N LEU A 276 12.75 5.13 -1.37
CA LEU A 276 12.23 4.07 -0.50
C LEU A 276 12.61 2.66 -0.98
N LEU A 277 12.65 2.42 -2.29
CA LEU A 277 13.12 1.14 -2.84
C LEU A 277 14.59 0.90 -2.51
N GLU A 278 15.46 1.88 -2.78
CA GLU A 278 16.90 1.76 -2.53
C GLU A 278 17.21 1.66 -1.04
N VAL A 279 16.68 2.59 -0.23
CA VAL A 279 16.95 2.61 1.22
C VAL A 279 16.32 1.41 1.93
N GLY A 280 15.14 0.95 1.47
CA GLY A 280 14.51 -0.26 1.99
C GLY A 280 15.32 -1.52 1.69
N TRP A 281 15.84 -1.64 0.48
CA TRP A 281 16.76 -2.72 0.10
C TRP A 281 18.03 -2.72 0.94
N GLU A 282 18.72 -1.57 1.02
CA GLU A 282 19.93 -1.41 1.82
C GLU A 282 19.71 -1.72 3.32
N ALA A 283 18.56 -1.35 3.87
CA ALA A 283 18.22 -1.67 5.26
C ALA A 283 18.15 -3.19 5.49
N LEU A 284 17.60 -3.94 4.54
CA LEU A 284 17.58 -5.41 4.58
C LEU A 284 19.00 -6.01 4.45
N GLU A 285 19.80 -5.55 3.50
CA GLU A 285 21.21 -6.00 3.38
C GLU A 285 21.98 -5.75 4.68
N ARG A 286 21.84 -4.57 5.27
CA ARG A 286 22.49 -4.20 6.55
C ARG A 286 21.97 -4.99 7.75
N SER A 287 20.78 -5.58 7.67
CA SER A 287 20.26 -6.50 8.69
C SER A 287 20.76 -7.95 8.51
N GLY A 288 21.54 -8.22 7.46
CA GLY A 288 21.97 -9.56 7.09
C GLY A 288 20.86 -10.44 6.49
N ILE A 289 19.71 -9.84 6.16
CA ILE A 289 18.60 -10.56 5.52
C ILE A 289 18.75 -10.48 4.00
N ASN A 290 18.78 -11.63 3.34
CA ASN A 290 18.69 -11.69 1.89
C ASN A 290 17.26 -11.33 1.45
N PRO A 291 17.04 -10.20 0.71
CA PRO A 291 15.71 -9.77 0.29
C PRO A 291 14.93 -10.83 -0.50
N ASP A 292 15.61 -11.68 -1.27
CA ASP A 292 14.94 -12.75 -2.04
C ASP A 292 14.28 -13.81 -1.16
N THR A 293 14.69 -13.94 0.10
CA THR A 293 14.09 -14.89 1.06
C THR A 293 12.79 -14.38 1.66
N LEU A 294 12.48 -13.12 1.47
CA LEU A 294 11.25 -12.50 2.01
C LEU A 294 10.02 -12.70 1.11
N ARG A 295 10.20 -13.25 -0.09
CA ARG A 295 9.08 -13.52 -1.00
C ARG A 295 8.05 -14.42 -0.33
N ASP A 296 6.78 -14.06 -0.48
CA ASP A 296 5.62 -14.76 0.08
C ASP A 296 5.57 -14.78 1.62
N THR A 297 6.35 -13.90 2.30
CA THR A 297 6.31 -13.77 3.77
C THR A 297 5.31 -12.70 4.22
N ASN A 298 4.87 -12.80 5.50
CA ASN A 298 4.06 -11.79 6.16
C ASN A 298 4.93 -10.63 6.68
N THR A 299 5.78 -10.08 5.82
CA THR A 299 6.57 -8.89 6.13
C THR A 299 5.74 -7.64 5.90
N GLY A 300 5.58 -6.80 6.94
CA GLY A 300 4.81 -5.55 6.87
C GLY A 300 5.67 -4.38 6.37
N VAL A 301 5.04 -3.38 5.73
CA VAL A 301 5.69 -2.14 5.27
C VAL A 301 4.87 -0.94 5.72
N PHE A 302 5.45 -0.09 6.57
CA PHE A 302 4.79 1.07 7.18
C PHE A 302 5.62 2.32 6.91
N VAL A 303 5.13 3.24 6.09
CA VAL A 303 5.89 4.39 5.61
C VAL A 303 5.18 5.70 5.91
N GLY A 304 5.85 6.58 6.66
CA GLY A 304 5.45 7.98 6.81
C GLY A 304 5.74 8.76 5.53
N ILE A 305 4.71 9.27 4.87
CA ILE A 305 4.81 10.07 3.65
C ILE A 305 3.59 11.00 3.56
N THR A 306 3.80 12.30 3.36
CA THR A 306 2.74 13.30 3.51
C THR A 306 2.42 14.09 2.24
N ALA A 307 3.30 14.12 1.27
CA ALA A 307 3.11 14.91 0.06
C ALA A 307 3.78 14.26 -1.15
N SER A 308 3.25 14.56 -2.33
CA SER A 308 3.84 14.25 -3.64
C SER A 308 3.91 15.53 -4.47
N ASP A 309 5.00 16.28 -4.30
CA ASP A 309 5.28 17.47 -5.13
C ASP A 309 5.51 17.07 -6.58
N TYR A 310 5.95 15.84 -6.83
CA TYR A 310 6.30 15.36 -8.17
C TYR A 310 5.11 15.37 -9.14
N SER A 311 3.91 15.17 -8.65
CA SER A 311 2.69 15.30 -9.47
C SER A 311 2.57 16.71 -10.08
N ARG A 312 2.93 17.75 -9.31
CA ARG A 312 2.94 19.13 -9.78
C ARG A 312 4.09 19.39 -10.77
N VAL A 313 5.26 18.81 -10.52
CA VAL A 313 6.39 18.89 -11.45
C VAL A 313 5.99 18.36 -12.82
N ILE A 314 5.34 17.19 -12.89
CA ILE A 314 4.87 16.62 -14.16
C ILE A 314 3.80 17.51 -14.80
N LEU A 315 2.78 17.92 -14.05
CA LEU A 315 1.67 18.71 -14.60
C LEU A 315 2.06 20.11 -15.05
N ASN A 316 3.06 20.72 -14.42
CA ASN A 316 3.57 22.06 -14.78
C ASN A 316 4.47 22.04 -16.02
N GLN A 317 5.10 20.90 -16.33
CA GLN A 317 5.92 20.78 -17.53
C GLN A 317 5.05 20.65 -18.78
N ASP A 318 4.21 19.64 -18.86
CA ASP A 318 3.28 19.39 -19.96
C ASP A 318 2.15 18.45 -19.50
N PRO A 319 0.89 18.86 -19.58
CA PRO A 319 -0.24 17.94 -19.31
C PRO A 319 -0.25 16.68 -20.17
N SER A 320 0.39 16.69 -21.35
CA SER A 320 0.53 15.50 -22.19
C SER A 320 1.51 14.45 -21.63
N ALA A 321 2.32 14.82 -20.64
CA ALA A 321 3.19 13.90 -19.91
C ALA A 321 2.43 12.96 -18.95
N VAL A 322 1.14 13.21 -18.72
CA VAL A 322 0.28 12.32 -17.93
C VAL A 322 0.03 11.04 -18.72
N ASP A 323 0.73 9.98 -18.35
CA ASP A 323 0.61 8.66 -18.95
C ASP A 323 -0.06 7.64 -18.02
N ALA A 324 -0.08 6.36 -18.41
CA ALA A 324 -0.68 5.29 -17.63
C ALA A 324 0.02 5.07 -16.25
N TYR A 325 1.25 5.52 -16.08
CA TYR A 325 2.02 5.37 -14.85
C TYR A 325 1.88 6.55 -13.89
N PHE A 326 1.29 7.67 -14.33
CA PHE A 326 1.13 8.88 -13.50
C PHE A 326 0.47 8.59 -12.15
N ALA A 327 -0.67 7.89 -12.16
CA ALA A 327 -1.40 7.59 -10.92
C ALA A 327 -0.58 6.69 -9.96
N SER A 328 0.05 5.63 -10.46
CA SER A 328 0.90 4.75 -9.65
C SER A 328 2.23 5.41 -9.26
N GLY A 329 2.72 6.33 -10.07
CA GLY A 329 3.95 7.06 -9.81
C GLY A 329 3.81 8.15 -8.75
N THR A 330 2.62 8.75 -8.58
CA THR A 330 2.43 9.93 -7.71
C THR A 330 1.54 9.68 -6.48
N SER A 331 0.83 8.55 -6.40
CA SER A 331 -0.03 8.23 -5.26
C SER A 331 0.79 7.76 -4.05
N LEU A 332 0.52 8.34 -2.86
CA LEU A 332 1.26 8.06 -1.64
C LEU A 332 1.16 6.60 -1.17
N ASN A 333 -0.02 6.00 -1.31
CA ASN A 333 -0.24 4.59 -0.94
C ASN A 333 0.57 3.60 -1.79
N VAL A 334 1.02 4.02 -2.97
CA VAL A 334 1.85 3.18 -3.85
C VAL A 334 3.30 3.11 -3.35
N ALA A 335 3.78 4.09 -2.59
CA ALA A 335 5.13 4.10 -2.06
C ALA A 335 5.45 2.83 -1.23
N PRO A 336 4.72 2.49 -0.13
CA PRO A 336 4.91 1.22 0.56
C PRO A 336 4.48 0.01 -0.29
N GLY A 337 3.42 0.15 -1.09
CA GLY A 337 2.94 -0.92 -1.96
C GLY A 337 3.96 -1.36 -3.00
N ARG A 338 4.73 -0.42 -3.55
CA ARG A 338 5.80 -0.71 -4.51
C ARG A 338 6.96 -1.45 -3.87
N LEU A 339 7.35 -1.08 -2.66
CA LEU A 339 8.37 -1.82 -1.90
C LEU A 339 7.89 -3.26 -1.60
N SER A 340 6.64 -3.41 -1.16
CA SER A 340 6.03 -4.74 -0.96
C SER A 340 5.99 -5.55 -2.27
N PHE A 341 5.64 -4.92 -3.38
CA PHE A 341 5.58 -5.57 -4.69
C PHE A 341 6.97 -6.01 -5.17
N ALA A 342 7.98 -5.13 -5.09
CA ALA A 342 9.34 -5.44 -5.53
C ALA A 342 9.96 -6.60 -4.74
N LEU A 343 9.68 -6.68 -3.44
CA LEU A 343 10.18 -7.73 -2.55
C LEU A 343 9.26 -8.96 -2.46
N GLY A 344 8.06 -8.92 -3.06
CA GLY A 344 7.09 -10.03 -3.01
C GLY A 344 6.47 -10.25 -1.62
N LEU A 345 6.25 -9.18 -0.84
CA LEU A 345 5.76 -9.26 0.54
C LEU A 345 4.23 -9.34 0.60
N HIS A 346 3.69 -10.07 1.58
CA HIS A 346 2.25 -10.27 1.77
C HIS A 346 1.71 -9.70 3.09
N GLY A 347 2.55 -9.11 3.92
CA GLY A 347 2.12 -8.42 5.15
C GLY A 347 1.39 -7.09 4.88
N PRO A 348 0.90 -6.41 5.92
CA PRO A 348 0.28 -5.10 5.80
C PRO A 348 1.20 -4.09 5.11
N SER A 349 0.65 -3.26 4.22
CA SER A 349 1.42 -2.25 3.48
C SER A 349 0.66 -0.93 3.54
N MET A 350 1.21 0.08 4.24
CA MET A 350 0.49 1.31 4.57
C MET A 350 1.35 2.56 4.40
N ALA A 351 0.79 3.57 3.73
CA ALA A 351 1.23 4.94 3.82
C ALA A 351 0.54 5.64 5.00
N VAL A 352 1.30 6.33 5.82
CA VAL A 352 0.82 7.03 7.02
C VAL A 352 1.06 8.51 6.85
N ASP A 353 0.00 9.30 6.98
CA ASP A 353 0.08 10.76 7.01
C ASP A 353 -0.54 11.29 8.30
N THR A 354 0.31 11.70 9.21
CA THR A 354 0.00 12.45 10.41
C THR A 354 0.93 13.68 10.54
N ALA A 355 1.24 14.28 9.38
CA ALA A 355 2.19 15.38 9.23
C ALA A 355 3.58 15.05 9.82
N CYS A 356 4.14 15.90 10.67
CA CYS A 356 5.50 15.73 11.24
C CYS A 356 5.69 14.43 12.04
N SER A 357 4.63 13.82 12.54
CA SER A 357 4.69 12.57 13.31
C SER A 357 4.55 11.29 12.48
N SER A 358 4.38 11.40 11.16
CA SER A 358 4.05 10.26 10.27
C SER A 358 4.98 9.06 10.42
N SER A 359 6.29 9.28 10.46
CA SER A 359 7.28 8.20 10.59
C SER A 359 7.24 7.52 11.95
N LEU A 360 6.99 8.28 13.04
CA LEU A 360 6.84 7.70 14.38
C LEU A 360 5.53 6.94 14.54
N VAL A 361 4.44 7.40 13.92
CA VAL A 361 3.17 6.68 13.89
C VAL A 361 3.29 5.41 13.03
N ALA A 362 3.99 5.47 11.90
CA ALA A 362 4.31 4.29 11.09
C ALA A 362 5.11 3.26 11.90
N LEU A 363 6.09 3.71 12.69
CA LEU A 363 6.86 2.86 13.60
C LEU A 363 5.96 2.23 14.68
N HIS A 364 5.05 3.00 15.28
CA HIS A 364 4.07 2.50 16.25
C HIS A 364 3.21 1.38 15.63
N LEU A 365 2.66 1.60 14.44
CA LEU A 365 1.84 0.62 13.73
C LEU A 365 2.64 -0.65 13.38
N ALA A 366 3.89 -0.52 12.98
CA ALA A 366 4.79 -1.64 12.74
C ALA A 366 5.02 -2.47 14.00
N CYS A 367 5.27 -1.82 15.16
CA CYS A 367 5.40 -2.49 16.45
C CYS A 367 4.10 -3.23 16.84
N GLN A 368 2.94 -2.62 16.62
CA GLN A 368 1.64 -3.26 16.88
C GLN A 368 1.42 -4.48 15.98
N SER A 369 1.74 -4.38 14.68
CA SER A 369 1.61 -5.48 13.72
C SER A 369 2.51 -6.67 14.09
N LEU A 370 3.74 -6.42 14.55
CA LEU A 370 4.65 -7.45 15.04
C LEU A 370 4.14 -8.10 16.33
N ARG A 371 3.67 -7.31 17.31
CA ARG A 371 3.13 -7.82 18.59
C ARG A 371 1.85 -8.63 18.39
N SER A 372 0.98 -8.22 17.48
CA SER A 372 -0.26 -8.97 17.16
C SER A 372 0.00 -10.24 16.35
N GLY A 373 1.22 -10.46 15.85
CA GLY A 373 1.56 -11.56 14.96
C GLY A 373 0.99 -11.43 13.54
N GLU A 374 0.51 -10.25 13.17
CA GLU A 374 0.07 -9.93 11.81
C GLU A 374 1.27 -9.84 10.85
N SER A 375 2.42 -9.37 11.36
CA SER A 375 3.70 -9.40 10.68
C SER A 375 4.72 -10.22 11.48
N THR A 376 5.65 -10.88 10.78
CA THR A 376 6.82 -11.56 11.37
C THR A 376 8.09 -10.72 11.29
N LEU A 377 8.16 -9.85 10.30
CA LEU A 377 9.17 -8.83 10.06
C LEU A 377 8.46 -7.56 9.62
N ALA A 378 9.02 -6.38 9.90
CA ALA A 378 8.47 -5.14 9.40
C ALA A 378 9.56 -4.17 8.92
N LEU A 379 9.30 -3.52 7.79
CA LEU A 379 10.00 -2.34 7.33
C LEU A 379 9.21 -1.12 7.77
N SER A 380 9.83 -0.23 8.55
CA SER A 380 9.20 1.01 8.98
C SER A 380 10.11 2.19 8.72
N GLY A 381 9.56 3.25 8.14
CA GLY A 381 10.38 4.39 7.80
C GLY A 381 9.56 5.63 7.46
N GLY A 382 10.25 6.60 6.89
CA GLY A 382 9.64 7.81 6.36
C GLY A 382 10.48 8.42 5.27
N VAL A 383 9.83 9.16 4.38
CA VAL A 383 10.47 9.89 3.29
C VAL A 383 9.80 11.24 3.12
N ASN A 384 10.61 12.26 2.84
CA ASN A 384 10.14 13.59 2.47
C ASN A 384 11.10 14.23 1.49
N LEU A 385 10.57 14.76 0.38
CA LEU A 385 11.28 15.61 -0.56
C LEU A 385 10.53 16.93 -0.73
N ILE A 386 11.27 17.97 -1.12
CA ILE A 386 10.77 19.32 -1.31
C ILE A 386 11.10 19.74 -2.75
N LEU A 387 10.25 19.31 -3.69
CA LEU A 387 10.51 19.49 -5.12
C LEU A 387 9.90 20.78 -5.68
N THR A 388 8.95 21.38 -4.97
CA THR A 388 8.24 22.60 -5.39
C THR A 388 8.08 23.59 -4.24
N PRO A 389 7.91 24.91 -4.52
CA PRO A 389 7.91 25.94 -3.49
C PRO A 389 6.58 26.10 -2.74
N GLU A 390 5.46 25.56 -3.22
CA GLU A 390 4.12 25.93 -2.73
C GLU A 390 3.92 25.62 -1.25
N ALA A 391 4.38 24.45 -0.79
CA ALA A 391 4.29 24.11 0.62
C ALA A 391 5.18 25.05 1.47
N THR A 392 6.37 25.38 0.97
CA THR A 392 7.26 26.36 1.63
C THR A 392 6.62 27.74 1.72
N LEU A 393 6.00 28.21 0.63
CA LEU A 393 5.25 29.48 0.62
C LEU A 393 4.13 29.49 1.69
N SER A 394 3.34 28.43 1.76
CA SER A 394 2.26 28.32 2.75
C SER A 394 2.77 28.38 4.18
N ILE A 395 3.85 27.64 4.47
CA ILE A 395 4.44 27.58 5.81
C ILE A 395 5.14 28.91 6.18
N CYS A 396 5.74 29.62 5.20
CA CYS A 396 6.23 30.98 5.39
C CYS A 396 5.09 31.94 5.77
N LYS A 397 3.95 31.89 5.07
CA LYS A 397 2.79 32.74 5.40
C LYS A 397 2.17 32.43 6.77
N ALA A 398 2.39 31.24 7.29
CA ALA A 398 2.04 30.86 8.66
C ALA A 398 3.09 31.29 9.71
N HIS A 399 4.17 31.97 9.31
CA HIS A 399 5.31 32.36 10.18
C HIS A 399 5.93 31.21 10.97
N MET A 400 6.01 30.01 10.38
CA MET A 400 6.49 28.81 11.06
C MET A 400 7.98 28.53 10.78
N LEU A 401 8.55 29.10 9.72
CA LEU A 401 9.94 28.87 9.33
C LEU A 401 10.90 29.88 9.95
N SER A 402 12.10 29.41 10.31
CA SER A 402 13.20 30.29 10.70
C SER A 402 13.73 31.05 9.47
N PRO A 403 13.86 32.37 9.54
CA PRO A 403 14.47 33.17 8.44
C PRO A 403 15.89 32.75 8.11
N GLU A 404 16.64 32.25 9.10
CA GLU A 404 18.03 31.77 8.90
C GLU A 404 18.06 30.33 8.34
N GLY A 405 16.89 29.64 8.25
CA GLY A 405 16.81 28.25 7.82
C GLY A 405 17.45 27.27 8.81
N ARG A 406 17.39 27.56 10.12
CA ARG A 406 17.99 26.74 11.18
C ARG A 406 17.01 26.50 12.32
N CYS A 407 16.96 25.29 12.83
CA CYS A 407 16.28 24.98 14.08
C CYS A 407 17.18 25.37 15.26
N LYS A 408 16.70 26.26 16.12
CA LYS A 408 17.39 26.71 17.33
C LYS A 408 16.69 26.14 18.55
N THR A 409 16.58 24.80 18.60
CA THR A 409 15.84 24.08 19.62
C THR A 409 16.38 24.33 21.03
N PHE A 410 15.50 24.69 21.98
CA PHE A 410 15.79 25.07 23.36
C PHE A 410 16.56 26.40 23.53
N ASP A 411 16.86 27.12 22.46
CA ASP A 411 17.48 28.43 22.54
C ASP A 411 16.45 29.55 22.68
N ALA A 412 16.79 30.62 23.40
CA ALA A 412 15.91 31.77 23.55
C ALA A 412 15.69 32.55 22.22
N SER A 413 16.58 32.38 21.22
CA SER A 413 16.47 32.95 19.89
C SER A 413 15.68 32.09 18.91
N ALA A 414 15.03 31.01 19.37
CA ALA A 414 14.20 30.15 18.52
C ALA A 414 13.08 30.95 17.85
N ASP A 415 13.06 30.93 16.51
CA ASP A 415 12.22 31.78 15.65
C ASP A 415 11.52 30.97 14.53
N GLY A 416 11.50 29.66 14.63
CA GLY A 416 10.90 28.77 13.66
C GLY A 416 11.72 27.50 13.41
N PHE A 417 11.30 26.69 12.46
CA PHE A 417 12.02 25.49 12.07
C PHE A 417 12.59 25.61 10.64
N ALA A 418 13.53 24.74 10.29
CA ALA A 418 14.00 24.57 8.92
C ALA A 418 13.34 23.33 8.28
N ARG A 419 12.90 23.43 7.04
CA ARG A 419 12.43 22.26 6.27
C ARG A 419 13.60 21.35 5.91
N GLY A 420 13.34 20.06 5.81
CA GLY A 420 14.36 19.08 5.42
C GLY A 420 13.80 17.96 4.55
N GLU A 421 14.66 17.48 3.66
CA GLU A 421 14.47 16.26 2.87
C GLU A 421 15.12 15.08 3.60
N GLY A 422 14.75 13.88 3.22
CA GLY A 422 15.40 12.67 3.66
C GLY A 422 14.56 11.44 3.51
N CYS A 423 15.20 10.29 3.64
CA CYS A 423 14.59 8.97 3.71
C CYS A 423 15.31 8.14 4.78
N GLY A 424 14.56 7.44 5.61
CA GLY A 424 15.12 6.49 6.57
C GLY A 424 14.20 5.27 6.70
N VAL A 425 14.78 4.09 6.75
CA VAL A 425 14.08 2.82 6.90
C VAL A 425 14.76 1.98 7.98
N LEU A 426 13.94 1.40 8.86
CA LEU A 426 14.31 0.46 9.90
C LEU A 426 13.75 -0.92 9.56
N VAL A 427 14.53 -1.96 9.89
CA VAL A 427 14.09 -3.36 9.87
C VAL A 427 13.80 -3.79 11.29
N LEU A 428 12.57 -4.25 11.53
CA LEU A 428 12.03 -4.53 12.86
C LEU A 428 11.62 -5.99 12.98
N LYS A 429 11.88 -6.58 14.16
CA LYS A 429 11.48 -7.94 14.49
C LYS A 429 11.17 -8.05 15.98
N ARG A 430 10.34 -9.02 16.40
CA ARG A 430 10.20 -9.32 17.82
C ARG A 430 11.57 -9.68 18.39
N LEU A 431 11.87 -9.19 19.59
CA LEU A 431 13.20 -9.38 20.19
C LEU A 431 13.55 -10.86 20.38
N SER A 432 12.61 -11.67 20.83
CA SER A 432 12.80 -13.11 21.01
C SER A 432 13.18 -13.81 19.69
N GLU A 433 12.51 -13.45 18.60
CA GLU A 433 12.79 -14.02 17.26
C GLU A 433 14.10 -13.49 16.69
N ALA A 434 14.42 -12.21 16.88
CA ALA A 434 15.70 -11.66 16.45
C ALA A 434 16.87 -12.37 17.12
N VAL A 435 16.77 -12.66 18.43
CA VAL A 435 17.78 -13.42 19.16
C VAL A 435 17.84 -14.89 18.71
N ALA A 436 16.68 -15.54 18.51
CA ALA A 436 16.62 -16.92 18.06
C ALA A 436 17.23 -17.12 16.67
N ASP A 437 17.03 -16.15 15.77
CA ASP A 437 17.57 -16.16 14.41
C ASP A 437 19.01 -15.64 14.31
N GLY A 438 19.60 -15.20 15.42
CA GLY A 438 20.97 -14.70 15.47
C GLY A 438 21.18 -13.36 14.80
N ASN A 439 20.11 -12.53 14.67
CA ASN A 439 20.24 -11.18 14.11
C ASN A 439 21.05 -10.28 15.06
N GLU A 440 21.83 -9.35 14.51
CA GLU A 440 22.43 -8.28 15.29
C GLU A 440 21.35 -7.31 15.76
N VAL A 441 21.24 -7.08 17.06
CA VAL A 441 20.25 -6.14 17.65
C VAL A 441 20.92 -4.80 17.88
N LEU A 442 20.58 -3.81 17.05
CA LEU A 442 21.14 -2.46 17.11
C LEU A 442 20.54 -1.64 18.25
N ALA A 443 19.23 -1.79 18.47
CA ALA A 443 18.49 -1.16 19.55
C ALA A 443 17.19 -1.91 19.82
N VAL A 444 16.53 -1.58 20.94
CA VAL A 444 15.26 -2.20 21.36
C VAL A 444 14.22 -1.12 21.61
N ILE A 445 13.07 -1.24 20.96
CA ILE A 445 11.89 -0.43 21.20
C ILE A 445 11.06 -1.13 22.28
N ARG A 446 10.99 -0.53 23.47
CA ARG A 446 10.26 -1.09 24.60
C ARG A 446 8.80 -0.65 24.60
N GLY A 447 8.55 0.65 24.42
CA GLY A 447 7.21 1.23 24.41
C GLY A 447 7.02 2.27 23.33
N THR A 448 5.79 2.39 22.86
CA THR A 448 5.33 3.42 21.92
C THR A 448 3.93 3.89 22.31
N ALA A 449 3.60 5.13 22.02
CA ALA A 449 2.27 5.68 22.22
C ALA A 449 1.92 6.70 21.15
N VAL A 450 0.63 6.88 20.89
CA VAL A 450 0.08 7.88 19.97
C VAL A 450 -1.12 8.52 20.65
N ASN A 451 -1.23 9.84 20.58
CA ASN A 451 -2.41 10.58 21.00
C ASN A 451 -2.69 11.74 20.02
N HIS A 452 -3.66 12.57 20.32
CA HIS A 452 -3.97 13.79 19.59
C HIS A 452 -4.00 14.96 20.57
N ASP A 453 -3.59 16.15 20.13
CA ASP A 453 -3.56 17.36 20.95
C ASP A 453 -4.94 17.82 21.44
N GLY A 454 -6.03 17.35 20.81
CA GLY A 454 -7.38 17.74 21.19
C GLY A 454 -7.64 19.24 20.96
N PRO A 455 -8.59 19.83 21.69
CA PRO A 455 -8.85 21.27 21.60
C PRO A 455 -7.70 22.05 22.25
N SER A 456 -6.97 22.80 21.43
CA SER A 456 -5.99 23.81 21.86
C SER A 456 -6.47 25.22 21.46
N SER A 457 -5.62 26.22 21.56
CA SER A 457 -6.00 27.60 21.15
C SER A 457 -6.16 27.79 19.64
N GLY A 458 -5.77 26.79 18.84
CA GLY A 458 -5.91 26.76 17.37
C GLY A 458 -5.51 25.41 16.82
N LEU A 459 -5.99 25.05 15.61
CA LEU A 459 -5.76 23.75 14.99
C LEU A 459 -4.27 23.37 14.88
N THR A 460 -3.41 24.35 14.62
CA THR A 460 -1.98 24.16 14.44
C THR A 460 -1.15 24.47 15.70
N VAL A 461 -1.80 24.79 16.83
CA VAL A 461 -1.13 25.18 18.06
C VAL A 461 -0.88 23.94 18.94
N PRO A 462 0.40 23.66 19.28
CA PRO A 462 0.75 22.50 20.10
C PRO A 462 0.09 22.53 21.50
N ASN A 463 -0.27 21.35 22.02
CA ASN A 463 -0.78 21.17 23.38
C ASN A 463 0.27 20.49 24.27
N GLY A 464 0.97 21.28 25.11
CA GLY A 464 2.02 20.76 25.99
C GLY A 464 1.54 19.69 26.99
N MET A 465 0.25 19.70 27.42
CA MET A 465 -0.31 18.67 28.29
C MET A 465 -0.49 17.34 27.53
N ALA A 466 -0.95 17.40 26.29
CA ALA A 466 -1.09 16.21 25.44
C ALA A 466 0.28 15.61 25.11
N GLN A 467 1.28 16.44 24.82
CA GLN A 467 2.66 15.97 24.61
C GLN A 467 3.23 15.26 25.84
N GLN A 468 3.03 15.83 27.04
CA GLN A 468 3.43 15.16 28.31
C GLN A 468 2.68 13.84 28.51
N ALA A 469 1.39 13.77 28.14
CA ALA A 469 0.60 12.56 28.29
C ALA A 469 1.10 11.44 27.37
N VAL A 470 1.40 11.74 26.10
CA VAL A 470 1.92 10.73 25.15
C VAL A 470 3.30 10.21 25.56
N ILE A 471 4.17 11.11 26.10
CA ILE A 471 5.49 10.69 26.61
C ILE A 471 5.33 9.75 27.81
N ARG A 472 4.46 10.09 28.78
CA ARG A 472 4.19 9.20 29.94
C ARG A 472 3.65 7.86 29.49
N GLN A 473 2.67 7.86 28.57
CA GLN A 473 2.10 6.62 28.05
C GLN A 473 3.15 5.75 27.34
N ALA A 474 4.05 6.36 26.56
CA ALA A 474 5.13 5.61 25.91
C ALA A 474 6.10 4.99 26.92
N LEU A 475 6.39 5.71 28.03
CA LEU A 475 7.23 5.20 29.13
C LEU A 475 6.52 4.10 29.95
N GLU A 476 5.21 4.22 30.15
CA GLU A 476 4.40 3.20 30.83
C GLU A 476 4.28 1.92 30.03
N ASN A 477 4.24 2.03 28.70
CA ASN A 477 4.19 0.89 27.77
C ASN A 477 5.57 0.22 27.57
N GLY A 478 6.65 0.75 28.12
CA GLY A 478 8.04 0.28 27.97
C GLY A 478 8.72 -0.07 29.28
#